data_dea945c66020a994726bd0e6e9334af5
#
_entry.id   dea945c66020a994726bd0e6e9334af5
#
_cell.length_a   1.000
_cell.length_b   1.000
_cell.length_c   1.000
_cell.angle_alpha   90.00
_cell.angle_beta   90.00
_cell.angle_gamma   90.00
#
_symmetry.space_group_name_H-M   'P 1'
#
loop_
_entity.id
_entity.type
_entity.pdbx_description
1 polymer ?
#
loop_
_entity_poly.entity_id
_entity_poly.type
_entity_poly.pdbx_seq_one_letter_code
_entity_poly.pdbx_strand_id
1 'polypeptide(L)'
;MEIDIGRGKKGRRAYGFDDIAIVPSRRTRDPDDIDITWTLGPYRFELPLIGSAMDGVVSPATAALVNQLGGLGVLNLEGIWCRYEDADEQLKLSLIHI
;
A
#
# COMPACT_ATOMS: atom_id res chain seq x y z
N MET A 1 -11.79 -13.56 18.09
CA MET A 1 -11.89 -15.03 18.26
C MET A 1 -10.70 -15.68 17.59
N GLU A 2 -9.92 -16.41 18.34
CA GLU A 2 -8.82 -17.25 17.81
C GLU A 2 -9.35 -18.68 17.60
N ILE A 3 -8.93 -19.31 16.52
CA ILE A 3 -9.34 -20.67 16.13
C ILE A 3 -8.08 -21.52 16.03
N ASP A 4 -8.07 -22.69 16.62
CA ASP A 4 -6.99 -23.66 16.44
C ASP A 4 -7.10 -24.34 15.07
N ILE A 5 -6.07 -24.19 14.24
CA ILE A 5 -6.03 -24.72 12.87
C ILE A 5 -5.02 -25.84 12.68
N GLY A 6 -4.39 -26.30 13.75
CA GLY A 6 -3.41 -27.38 13.77
C GLY A 6 -2.58 -27.38 15.04
N ARG A 7 -1.66 -28.32 15.18
CA ARG A 7 -0.79 -28.39 16.36
C ARG A 7 0.03 -27.11 16.52
N GLY A 8 -0.30 -26.30 17.55
CA GLY A 8 0.40 -25.08 17.87
C GLY A 8 0.18 -23.93 16.86
N LYS A 9 -0.78 -24.07 15.93
CA LYS A 9 -1.13 -23.04 14.95
C LYS A 9 -2.49 -22.43 15.27
N LYS A 10 -2.53 -21.13 15.36
CA LYS A 10 -3.75 -20.34 15.58
C LYS A 10 -4.05 -19.47 14.38
N GLY A 11 -5.31 -19.38 14.03
CA GLY A 11 -5.84 -18.47 13.02
C GLY A 11 -6.79 -17.45 13.63
N ARG A 12 -6.96 -16.31 12.98
CA ARG A 12 -8.04 -15.35 13.27
C ARG A 12 -8.99 -15.33 12.10
N ARG A 13 -10.27 -15.10 12.41
CA ARG A 13 -11.24 -14.84 11.35
C ARG A 13 -10.88 -13.53 10.65
N ALA A 14 -10.74 -13.58 9.34
CA ALA A 14 -10.60 -12.42 8.48
C ALA A 14 -11.90 -12.22 7.68
N TYR A 15 -12.13 -11.01 7.23
CA TYR A 15 -13.29 -10.63 6.42
C TYR A 15 -12.82 -10.09 5.08
N GLY A 16 -13.46 -10.52 4.01
CA GLY A 16 -13.30 -9.89 2.70
C GLY A 16 -14.10 -8.60 2.59
N PHE A 17 -13.90 -7.84 1.54
CA PHE A 17 -14.66 -6.60 1.30
C PHE A 17 -16.16 -6.86 1.12
N ASP A 18 -16.54 -8.06 0.66
CA ASP A 18 -17.95 -8.47 0.51
C ASP A 18 -18.64 -8.77 1.86
N ASP A 19 -17.84 -8.97 2.91
CA ASP A 19 -18.34 -9.29 4.26
C ASP A 19 -18.54 -8.05 5.13
N ILE A 20 -18.08 -6.88 4.71
CA ILE A 20 -18.06 -5.66 5.51
C ILE A 20 -18.67 -4.48 4.75
N ALA A 21 -19.20 -3.54 5.51
CA ALA A 21 -19.67 -2.26 4.99
C ALA A 21 -19.25 -1.12 5.91
N ILE A 22 -19.00 0.06 5.31
CA ILE A 22 -18.72 1.27 6.08
C ILE A 22 -20.04 1.82 6.60
N VAL A 23 -20.14 1.92 7.92
CA VAL A 23 -21.31 2.51 8.58
C VAL A 23 -21.09 4.03 8.70
N PRO A 24 -22.02 4.86 8.20
CA PRO A 24 -21.89 6.31 8.32
C PRO A 24 -21.82 6.76 9.78
N SER A 25 -20.93 7.73 10.06
CA SER A 25 -20.86 8.36 11.37
C SER A 25 -22.05 9.32 11.58
N ARG A 26 -22.39 9.56 12.84
CA ARG A 26 -23.48 10.48 13.22
C ARG A 26 -23.17 11.97 12.92
N ARG A 27 -21.92 12.31 12.68
CA ARG A 27 -21.48 13.69 12.42
C ARG A 27 -20.84 13.77 11.06
N THR A 28 -21.38 14.64 10.25
CA THR A 28 -20.67 15.17 9.10
C THR A 28 -19.56 16.13 9.57
N ARG A 29 -18.38 16.02 8.97
CA ARG A 29 -17.25 16.95 9.17
C ARG A 29 -16.92 17.59 7.85
N ASP A 30 -16.35 18.77 7.92
CA ASP A 30 -15.75 19.39 6.75
C ASP A 30 -14.58 18.50 6.29
N PRO A 31 -14.45 18.18 4.98
CA PRO A 31 -13.31 17.44 4.46
C PRO A 31 -11.96 18.03 4.85
N ASP A 32 -11.86 19.35 4.98
CA ASP A 32 -10.63 20.06 5.37
C ASP A 32 -10.22 19.80 6.85
N ASP A 33 -11.16 19.35 7.68
CA ASP A 33 -10.92 18.98 9.08
C ASP A 33 -10.48 17.51 9.26
N ILE A 34 -10.36 16.76 8.17
CA ILE A 34 -10.06 15.31 8.21
C ILE A 34 -8.57 15.08 7.99
N ASP A 35 -7.91 14.50 8.98
CA ASP A 35 -6.55 13.97 8.84
C ASP A 35 -6.61 12.56 8.24
N ILE A 36 -6.10 12.41 7.03
CA ILE A 36 -6.02 11.13 6.30
C ILE A 36 -4.61 10.54 6.31
N THR A 37 -3.69 11.13 7.05
CA THR A 37 -2.32 10.61 7.14
C THR A 37 -2.31 9.22 7.79
N TRP A 38 -1.36 8.41 7.39
CA TRP A 38 -1.18 7.06 7.94
C TRP A 38 0.30 6.71 8.07
N THR A 39 0.59 5.64 8.82
CA THR A 39 1.97 5.19 9.06
C THR A 39 2.12 3.72 8.74
N LEU A 40 3.25 3.36 8.16
CA LEU A 40 3.67 1.99 7.93
C LEU A 40 5.10 1.80 8.48
N GLY A 41 5.22 1.13 9.62
CA GLY A 41 6.48 1.05 10.34
C GLY A 41 7.01 2.46 10.70
N PRO A 42 8.23 2.82 10.30
CA PRO A 42 8.81 4.14 10.57
C PRO A 42 8.34 5.23 9.57
N TYR A 43 7.64 4.86 8.53
CA TYR A 43 7.26 5.77 7.43
C TYR A 43 5.88 6.36 7.64
N ARG A 44 5.74 7.66 7.37
CA ARG A 44 4.49 8.41 7.38
C ARG A 44 4.13 8.83 5.96
N PHE A 45 2.86 8.71 5.63
CA PHE A 45 2.31 9.07 4.33
C PHE A 45 1.15 10.06 4.49
N GLU A 46 1.06 11.02 3.58
CA GLU A 46 0.02 12.05 3.56
C GLU A 46 -1.30 11.52 2.95
N LEU A 47 -1.19 10.56 2.03
CA LEU A 47 -2.33 10.00 1.29
C LEU A 47 -2.46 8.50 1.57
N PRO A 48 -3.63 7.99 2.01
CA PRO A 48 -3.86 6.58 2.25
C PRO A 48 -4.10 5.80 0.95
N LEU A 49 -3.12 5.88 0.06
CA LEU A 49 -3.11 5.23 -1.25
C LEU A 49 -1.89 4.33 -1.39
N ILE A 50 -2.13 3.08 -1.76
CA ILE A 50 -1.08 2.11 -2.09
C ILE A 50 -1.26 1.67 -3.54
N GLY A 51 -0.25 1.93 -4.38
CA GLY A 51 -0.19 1.38 -5.73
C GLY A 51 0.15 -0.12 -5.67
N SER A 52 -0.66 -0.96 -6.30
CA SER A 52 -0.48 -2.41 -6.29
C SER A 52 0.79 -2.84 -7.03
N ALA A 53 1.46 -3.87 -6.51
CA ALA A 53 2.67 -4.46 -7.08
C ALA A 53 2.39 -5.26 -8.37
N MET A 54 1.91 -4.59 -9.39
CA MET A 54 1.61 -5.14 -10.70
C MET A 54 2.31 -4.34 -11.79
N ASP A 55 2.99 -4.99 -12.72
CA ASP A 55 3.76 -4.34 -13.78
C ASP A 55 2.95 -3.37 -14.64
N GLY A 56 1.69 -3.69 -14.88
CA GLY A 56 0.78 -2.84 -15.65
C GLY A 56 0.24 -1.64 -14.87
N VAL A 57 0.48 -1.57 -13.56
CA VAL A 57 -0.04 -0.51 -12.66
C VAL A 57 1.08 0.39 -12.16
N VAL A 58 2.15 -0.20 -11.62
CA VAL A 58 3.23 0.54 -10.98
C VAL A 58 4.58 0.23 -11.64
N SER A 59 5.11 1.20 -12.38
CA SER A 59 6.50 1.24 -12.84
C SER A 59 7.39 1.96 -11.81
N PRO A 60 8.73 1.89 -11.90
CA PRO A 60 9.62 2.67 -11.04
C PRO A 60 9.31 4.17 -11.06
N ALA A 61 9.06 4.72 -12.24
CA ALA A 61 8.69 6.13 -12.40
C ALA A 61 7.33 6.44 -11.75
N THR A 62 6.34 5.57 -11.91
CA THR A 62 5.02 5.72 -11.28
C THR A 62 5.12 5.59 -9.76
N ALA A 63 5.95 4.67 -9.24
CA ALA A 63 6.18 4.53 -7.80
C ALA A 63 6.77 5.83 -7.22
N ALA A 64 7.79 6.40 -7.87
CA ALA A 64 8.38 7.67 -7.47
C ALA A 64 7.34 8.80 -7.45
N LEU A 65 6.47 8.88 -8.47
CA LEU A 65 5.41 9.88 -8.55
C LEU A 65 4.38 9.71 -7.44
N VAL A 66 3.92 8.48 -7.17
CA VAL A 66 2.96 8.19 -6.09
C VAL A 66 3.55 8.58 -4.74
N ASN A 67 4.84 8.30 -4.50
CA ASN A 67 5.53 8.70 -3.27
C ASN A 67 5.63 10.23 -3.15
N GLN A 68 5.92 10.96 -4.22
CA GLN A 68 5.93 12.42 -4.24
C GLN A 68 4.57 13.03 -3.92
N LEU A 69 3.49 12.35 -4.30
CA LEU A 69 2.12 12.75 -4.00
C LEU A 69 1.67 12.33 -2.59
N GLY A 70 2.54 11.70 -1.81
CA GLY A 70 2.27 11.33 -0.43
C GLY A 70 1.69 9.93 -0.23
N GLY A 71 1.57 9.12 -1.29
CA GLY A 71 1.15 7.72 -1.23
C GLY A 71 2.33 6.75 -1.22
N LEU A 72 2.05 5.46 -1.38
CA LEU A 72 3.05 4.40 -1.45
C LEU A 72 2.91 3.62 -2.76
N GLY A 73 3.94 3.65 -3.60
CA GLY A 73 4.04 2.78 -4.78
C GLY A 73 4.78 1.49 -4.43
N VAL A 74 4.18 0.34 -4.70
CA VAL A 74 4.81 -0.98 -4.50
C VAL A 74 5.17 -1.59 -5.84
N LEU A 75 6.44 -1.99 -6.00
CA LEU A 75 6.94 -2.57 -7.23
C LEU A 75 6.86 -4.10 -7.23
N ASN A 76 6.52 -4.66 -8.39
CA ASN A 76 6.76 -6.06 -8.68
C ASN A 76 8.21 -6.24 -9.16
N LEU A 77 9.06 -6.85 -8.34
CA LEU A 77 10.48 -7.00 -8.65
C LEU A 77 10.73 -7.92 -9.85
N GLU A 78 9.89 -8.92 -10.07
CA GLU A 78 10.01 -9.79 -11.26
C GLU A 78 9.86 -8.98 -12.55
N GLY A 79 8.92 -8.05 -12.60
CA GLY A 79 8.75 -7.14 -13.73
C GLY A 79 9.95 -6.23 -13.96
N ILE A 80 10.64 -5.81 -12.90
CA ILE A 80 11.86 -4.99 -13.02
C ILE A 80 12.95 -5.77 -13.77
N TRP A 81 13.23 -7.02 -13.37
CA TRP A 81 14.23 -7.85 -14.04
C TRP A 81 13.89 -8.20 -15.49
N CYS A 82 12.60 -8.38 -15.80
CA CYS A 82 12.17 -8.76 -17.14
C CYS A 82 12.07 -7.60 -18.12
N ARG A 83 11.87 -6.36 -17.65
CA ARG A 83 11.57 -5.21 -18.52
C ARG A 83 12.69 -4.22 -18.69
N TYR A 84 13.65 -4.19 -17.77
CA TYR A 84 14.74 -3.19 -17.76
C TYR A 84 16.10 -3.87 -17.83
N GLU A 85 16.95 -3.36 -18.70
CA GLU A 85 18.35 -3.83 -18.81
C GLU A 85 19.15 -3.44 -17.57
N ASP A 86 18.86 -2.28 -16.99
CA ASP A 86 19.47 -1.78 -15.77
C ASP A 86 18.47 -1.77 -14.61
N ALA A 87 18.25 -2.94 -14.05
CA ALA A 87 17.32 -3.13 -12.91
C ALA A 87 17.76 -2.36 -11.67
N ASP A 88 19.05 -2.25 -11.41
CA ASP A 88 19.59 -1.58 -10.22
C ASP A 88 19.36 -0.06 -10.27
N GLU A 89 19.49 0.56 -11.43
CA GLU A 89 19.16 1.98 -11.59
C GLU A 89 17.67 2.25 -11.40
N GLN A 90 16.83 1.37 -11.94
CA GLN A 90 15.36 1.49 -11.78
C GLN A 90 14.93 1.32 -10.33
N LEU A 91 15.56 0.42 -9.58
CA LEU A 91 15.30 0.27 -8.15
C LEU A 91 15.74 1.51 -7.36
N LYS A 92 16.90 2.09 -7.66
CA LYS A 92 17.35 3.34 -7.03
C LYS A 92 16.38 4.49 -7.28
N LEU A 93 15.84 4.60 -8.49
CA LEU A 93 14.84 5.63 -8.81
C LEU A 93 13.62 5.52 -7.92
N SER A 94 13.12 4.32 -7.66
CA SER A 94 11.97 4.09 -6.80
C SER A 94 12.25 4.32 -5.31
N LEU A 95 13.48 4.10 -4.86
CA LEU A 95 13.89 4.20 -3.45
C LEU A 95 14.28 5.63 -3.02
N ILE A 96 14.54 6.53 -3.95
CA ILE A 96 14.96 7.92 -3.64
C ILE A 96 13.89 8.72 -2.90
N HIS A 97 12.65 8.28 -2.91
CA HIS A 97 11.49 9.02 -2.38
C HIS A 97 10.81 8.35 -1.17
N ILE A 98 11.43 7.34 -0.58
CA ILE A 98 10.91 6.70 0.64
C ILE A 98 11.52 7.33 1.89
#